data_6e6b840f1ee8bc12bfe7b950af15f204
#
_entry.id   6e6b840f1ee8bc12bfe7b950af15f204
#
_cell.length_a   1.000
_cell.length_b   1.000
_cell.length_c   1.000
_cell.angle_alpha   90.00
_cell.angle_beta   90.00
_cell.angle_gamma   90.00
#
_symmetry.space_group_name_H-M   'P 1'
#
loop_
_entity.id
_entity.type
_entity.pdbx_description
1 polymer ?
#
loop_
_entity_poly.entity_id
_entity_poly.type
_entity_poly.pdbx_seq_one_letter_code
_entity_poly.pdbx_strand_id
1 'polypeptide(L)'
;VLTLSDGSKIDLDNSNYGLLAEQAGVYIRKTEDGQLVYDLIPGASTIELESYNTIETPKGGQYQINLPDGTKVWLNAASSLKFPALFGAKERLVEVTGEVYFEVAKYKNKPFTVKTIDQAIEVLGTHFNVNAYPEESTVRTSLLEGSVSISAFGQQVVLKPGQQSILSQGQLKVLKIGLEDDVIAWKNGYFNFSGENITTIMNKISRWYDVEIDYHKDFVDQGYVGTISRFENVSKVLRMLELTGTVHFEIKGRRIIVMP
;
A
#
# COMPACT_ATOMS: atom_id res chain seq x y z
N VAL A 1 -1.08 13.46 2.74
CA VAL A 1 -1.02 14.70 1.95
C VAL A 1 -1.41 14.40 0.51
N LEU A 2 -2.22 15.26 -0.12
CA LEU A 2 -2.50 15.23 -1.55
C LEU A 2 -1.70 16.33 -2.24
N THR A 3 -0.89 15.97 -3.23
CA THR A 3 -0.18 16.90 -4.11
C THR A 3 -0.90 16.93 -5.46
N LEU A 4 -1.37 18.09 -5.89
CA LEU A 4 -2.04 18.29 -7.18
C LEU A 4 -1.03 18.45 -8.32
N SER A 5 -1.49 18.41 -9.58
CA SER A 5 -0.62 18.49 -10.76
C SER A 5 0.11 19.84 -10.90
N ASP A 6 -0.39 20.90 -10.29
CA ASP A 6 0.27 22.22 -10.21
C ASP A 6 1.31 22.31 -9.10
N GLY A 7 1.50 21.23 -8.31
CA GLY A 7 2.41 21.15 -7.18
C GLY A 7 1.82 21.67 -5.86
N SER A 8 0.58 22.16 -5.86
CA SER A 8 -0.08 22.58 -4.61
C SER A 8 -0.33 21.36 -3.70
N LYS A 9 -0.21 21.56 -2.39
CA LYS A 9 -0.34 20.50 -1.38
C LYS A 9 -1.53 20.76 -0.48
N ILE A 10 -2.35 19.73 -0.31
CA ILE A 10 -3.51 19.73 0.58
C ILE A 10 -3.26 18.73 1.71
N ASP A 11 -3.27 19.22 2.93
CA ASP A 11 -3.23 18.36 4.11
C ASP A 11 -4.63 17.76 4.33
N LEU A 12 -4.77 16.47 4.06
CA LEU A 12 -6.06 15.79 4.11
C LEU A 12 -6.56 15.59 5.55
N ASP A 13 -5.68 15.55 6.54
CA ASP A 13 -6.07 15.38 7.95
C ASP A 13 -6.68 16.67 8.51
N ASN A 14 -6.12 17.82 8.12
CA ASN A 14 -6.56 19.14 8.58
C ASN A 14 -7.55 19.85 7.64
N SER A 15 -7.83 19.29 6.45
CA SER A 15 -8.78 19.87 5.51
C SER A 15 -10.23 19.64 5.94
N ASN A 16 -11.10 20.63 5.67
CA ASN A 16 -12.53 20.51 5.88
C ASN A 16 -13.17 19.52 4.89
N TYR A 17 -14.35 18.99 5.24
CA TYR A 17 -15.19 18.25 4.30
C TYR A 17 -15.69 19.14 3.16
N GLY A 18 -16.01 18.54 2.02
CA GLY A 18 -16.53 19.23 0.84
C GLY A 18 -15.49 19.40 -0.25
N LEU A 19 -15.62 20.43 -1.06
CA LEU A 19 -14.76 20.71 -2.21
C LEU A 19 -13.37 21.14 -1.73
N LEU A 20 -12.35 20.43 -2.18
CA LEU A 20 -10.94 20.74 -1.90
C LEU A 20 -10.26 21.44 -3.07
N ALA A 21 -10.55 21.00 -4.30
CA ALA A 21 -9.99 21.55 -5.54
C ALA A 21 -10.85 21.22 -6.75
N GLU A 22 -10.58 21.93 -7.85
CA GLU A 22 -11.10 21.65 -9.19
C GLU A 22 -9.91 21.52 -10.14
N GLN A 23 -9.85 20.43 -10.91
CA GLN A 23 -8.73 20.16 -11.80
C GLN A 23 -9.15 19.26 -12.96
N ALA A 24 -8.72 19.59 -14.19
CA ALA A 24 -8.91 18.76 -15.39
C ALA A 24 -10.38 18.29 -15.62
N GLY A 25 -11.37 19.12 -15.23
CA GLY A 25 -12.78 18.80 -15.37
C GLY A 25 -13.33 17.86 -14.29
N VAL A 26 -12.64 17.72 -13.14
CA VAL A 26 -13.14 16.98 -11.97
C VAL A 26 -13.15 17.85 -10.72
N TYR A 27 -14.14 17.62 -9.86
CA TYR A 27 -14.14 18.09 -8.48
C TYR A 27 -13.42 17.08 -7.60
N ILE A 28 -12.47 17.56 -6.80
CA ILE A 28 -11.78 16.79 -5.78
C ILE A 28 -12.43 17.14 -4.45
N ARG A 29 -13.06 16.16 -3.80
CA ARG A 29 -13.83 16.38 -2.56
C ARG A 29 -13.37 15.44 -1.46
N LYS A 30 -13.46 15.91 -0.21
CA LYS A 30 -13.37 15.07 0.99
C LYS A 30 -14.77 14.82 1.52
N THR A 31 -15.13 13.57 1.70
CA THR A 31 -16.41 13.13 2.25
C THR A 31 -16.43 13.28 3.79
N GLU A 32 -17.60 13.19 4.42
CA GLU A 32 -17.74 13.30 5.89
C GLU A 32 -17.00 12.18 6.64
N ASP A 33 -16.89 10.99 6.05
CA ASP A 33 -16.10 9.87 6.56
C ASP A 33 -14.61 9.94 6.20
N GLY A 34 -14.16 11.11 5.64
CA GLY A 34 -12.76 11.42 5.41
C GLY A 34 -12.15 10.86 4.13
N GLN A 35 -12.94 10.20 3.27
CA GLN A 35 -12.45 9.66 2.00
C GLN A 35 -12.29 10.76 0.95
N LEU A 36 -11.34 10.58 0.03
CA LEU A 36 -11.17 11.44 -1.12
C LEU A 36 -11.94 10.88 -2.32
N VAL A 37 -12.72 11.74 -3.00
CA VAL A 37 -13.54 11.36 -4.14
C VAL A 37 -13.29 12.32 -5.30
N TYR A 38 -13.26 11.79 -6.52
CA TYR A 38 -13.11 12.50 -7.77
C TYR A 38 -14.41 12.42 -8.58
N ASP A 39 -15.13 13.54 -8.70
CA ASP A 39 -16.40 13.62 -9.42
C ASP A 39 -16.21 14.39 -10.73
N LEU A 40 -16.74 13.87 -11.84
CA LEU A 40 -16.74 14.58 -13.12
C LEU A 40 -17.62 15.82 -13.04
N ILE A 41 -17.11 16.93 -13.57
CA ILE A 41 -17.90 18.17 -13.72
C ILE A 41 -18.81 18.01 -14.93
N PRO A 42 -20.15 18.09 -14.77
CA PRO A 42 -21.07 17.97 -15.90
C PRO A 42 -20.79 19.04 -16.98
N GLY A 43 -20.58 18.60 -18.22
CA GLY A 43 -20.31 19.49 -19.36
C GLY A 43 -18.91 20.09 -19.45
N ALA A 44 -18.00 19.71 -18.57
CA ALA A 44 -16.61 20.12 -18.71
C ALA A 44 -15.98 19.48 -19.96
N SER A 45 -15.24 20.28 -20.73
CA SER A 45 -14.37 19.74 -21.78
C SER A 45 -13.25 18.99 -21.08
N THR A 46 -13.27 17.67 -21.18
CA THR A 46 -12.18 16.83 -20.69
C THR A 46 -10.98 17.02 -21.63
N ILE A 47 -10.17 18.02 -21.36
CA ILE A 47 -8.88 18.16 -22.03
C ILE A 47 -8.01 17.10 -21.38
N GLU A 48 -7.51 16.15 -22.17
CA GLU A 48 -6.46 15.20 -21.77
C GLU A 48 -5.15 15.97 -21.49
N LEU A 49 -5.15 16.77 -20.42
CA LEU A 49 -3.90 17.21 -19.83
C LEU A 49 -3.44 16.06 -18.94
N GLU A 50 -2.19 15.66 -19.07
CA GLU A 50 -1.54 14.72 -18.16
C GLU A 50 -1.41 15.32 -16.74
N SER A 51 -2.56 15.47 -16.09
CA SER A 51 -2.69 16.07 -14.77
C SER A 51 -2.61 14.96 -13.73
N TYR A 52 -1.40 14.68 -13.25
CA TYR A 52 -1.20 13.66 -12.21
C TYR A 52 -1.27 14.26 -10.82
N ASN A 53 -1.96 13.57 -9.95
CA ASN A 53 -2.01 13.82 -8.51
C ASN A 53 -1.23 12.73 -7.78
N THR A 54 -0.69 13.07 -6.62
CA THR A 54 -0.01 12.11 -5.75
C THR A 54 -0.58 12.19 -4.36
N ILE A 55 -0.98 11.04 -3.81
CA ILE A 55 -1.30 10.89 -2.40
C ILE A 55 -0.14 10.19 -1.72
N GLU A 56 0.28 10.76 -0.58
CA GLU A 56 1.32 10.19 0.28
C GLU A 56 0.80 10.05 1.70
N THR A 57 0.95 8.86 2.27
CA THR A 57 0.71 8.60 3.68
C THR A 57 2.03 8.73 4.46
N PRO A 58 2.04 9.46 5.58
CA PRO A 58 3.20 9.48 6.46
C PRO A 58 3.37 8.13 7.16
N LYS A 59 4.48 7.94 7.85
CA LYS A 59 4.58 6.92 8.88
C LYS A 59 3.47 7.13 9.92
N GLY A 60 2.87 6.05 10.41
CA GLY A 60 1.73 6.08 11.33
C GLY A 60 0.38 6.38 10.69
N GLY A 61 0.35 6.74 9.41
CA GLY A 61 -0.87 7.08 8.68
C GLY A 61 -1.34 5.99 7.73
N GLN A 62 -2.62 5.94 7.48
CA GLN A 62 -3.23 5.17 6.38
C GLN A 62 -4.32 6.01 5.73
N TYR A 63 -4.62 5.79 4.47
CA TYR A 63 -5.63 6.57 3.77
C TYR A 63 -6.42 5.73 2.78
N GLN A 64 -7.70 6.09 2.58
CA GLN A 64 -8.57 5.49 1.56
C GLN A 64 -8.96 6.54 0.54
N ILE A 65 -8.92 6.17 -0.73
CA ILE A 65 -9.35 7.03 -1.86
C ILE A 65 -10.24 6.24 -2.82
N ASN A 66 -11.21 6.93 -3.39
CA ASN A 66 -11.98 6.46 -4.55
C ASN A 66 -11.47 7.20 -5.79
N LEU A 67 -10.89 6.45 -6.73
CA LEU A 67 -10.38 6.98 -8.00
C LEU A 67 -11.52 7.36 -8.95
N PRO A 68 -11.24 8.18 -9.99
CA PRO A 68 -12.27 8.66 -10.93
C PRO A 68 -13.05 7.56 -11.67
N ASP A 69 -12.49 6.35 -11.75
CA ASP A 69 -13.13 5.19 -12.39
C ASP A 69 -13.96 4.33 -11.41
N GLY A 70 -14.07 4.75 -10.14
CA GLY A 70 -14.74 4.01 -9.07
C GLY A 70 -13.88 2.92 -8.42
N THR A 71 -12.60 2.81 -8.79
CA THR A 71 -11.63 1.94 -8.09
C THR A 71 -11.39 2.47 -6.68
N LYS A 72 -11.46 1.58 -5.69
CA LYS A 72 -11.13 1.90 -4.29
C LYS A 72 -9.71 1.49 -3.99
N VAL A 73 -8.97 2.35 -3.32
CA VAL A 73 -7.56 2.14 -2.99
C VAL A 73 -7.33 2.47 -1.52
N TRP A 74 -6.62 1.60 -0.81
CA TRP A 74 -6.14 1.84 0.54
C TRP A 74 -4.62 1.89 0.53
N LEU A 75 -4.05 2.93 1.11
CA LEU A 75 -2.62 3.10 1.28
C LEU A 75 -2.26 2.83 2.74
N ASN A 76 -1.29 1.96 2.97
CA ASN A 76 -0.70 1.71 4.28
C ASN A 76 0.27 2.84 4.67
N ALA A 77 0.85 2.79 5.86
CA ALA A 77 1.85 3.77 6.33
C ALA A 77 3.07 3.85 5.40
N ALA A 78 3.59 5.06 5.20
CA ALA A 78 4.75 5.35 4.35
C ALA A 78 4.57 4.85 2.89
N SER A 79 3.39 5.08 2.31
CA SER A 79 3.05 4.65 0.95
C SER A 79 2.66 5.83 0.08
N SER A 80 2.77 5.68 -1.24
CA SER A 80 2.33 6.68 -2.20
C SER A 80 1.56 6.07 -3.37
N LEU A 81 0.64 6.85 -3.91
CA LEU A 81 -0.12 6.56 -5.11
C LEU A 81 -0.11 7.79 -6.01
N LYS A 82 0.43 7.66 -7.23
CA LYS A 82 0.36 8.68 -8.27
C LYS A 82 -0.61 8.21 -9.35
N PHE A 83 -1.57 9.05 -9.69
CA PHE A 83 -2.66 8.73 -10.62
C PHE A 83 -3.11 9.99 -11.36
N PRO A 84 -3.66 9.87 -12.59
CA PRO A 84 -4.21 11.00 -13.30
C PRO A 84 -5.54 11.46 -12.69
N ALA A 85 -5.80 12.77 -12.67
CA ALA A 85 -7.09 13.33 -12.23
C ALA A 85 -8.27 12.76 -13.06
N LEU A 86 -8.01 12.36 -14.31
CA LEU A 86 -8.93 11.65 -15.18
C LEU A 86 -8.17 10.60 -15.99
N PHE A 87 -8.65 9.36 -15.98
CA PHE A 87 -8.04 8.30 -16.78
C PHE A 87 -8.27 8.50 -18.28
N GLY A 88 -7.21 8.40 -19.08
CA GLY A 88 -7.24 8.43 -20.54
C GLY A 88 -8.17 7.37 -21.16
N ALA A 89 -8.41 7.44 -22.47
CA ALA A 89 -9.37 6.55 -23.14
C ALA A 89 -8.93 5.07 -23.20
N LYS A 90 -7.62 4.81 -23.26
CA LYS A 90 -7.07 3.47 -23.56
C LYS A 90 -6.72 2.64 -22.33
N GLU A 91 -6.23 3.25 -21.29
CA GLU A 91 -5.73 2.57 -20.07
C GLU A 91 -6.01 3.37 -18.81
N ARG A 92 -5.91 2.72 -17.67
CA ARG A 92 -5.99 3.30 -16.33
C ARG A 92 -4.66 3.04 -15.63
N LEU A 93 -3.70 3.96 -15.79
CA LEU A 93 -2.36 3.81 -15.23
C LEU A 93 -2.22 4.53 -13.91
N VAL A 94 -1.64 3.84 -12.92
CA VAL A 94 -1.21 4.40 -11.64
C VAL A 94 0.19 3.92 -11.28
N GLU A 95 0.91 4.70 -10.48
CA GLU A 95 2.23 4.34 -9.95
C GLU A 95 2.16 4.26 -8.42
N VAL A 96 2.82 3.28 -7.81
CA VAL A 96 2.81 3.08 -6.36
C VAL A 96 4.19 2.84 -5.77
N THR A 97 4.36 3.29 -4.53
CA THR A 97 5.42 2.83 -3.62
C THR A 97 4.80 2.46 -2.28
N GLY A 98 5.48 1.59 -1.51
CA GLY A 98 4.94 1.13 -0.23
C GLY A 98 3.92 0.01 -0.38
N GLU A 99 2.93 -0.05 0.50
CA GLU A 99 1.91 -1.09 0.50
C GLU A 99 0.53 -0.52 0.22
N VAL A 100 -0.11 -1.06 -0.83
CA VAL A 100 -1.38 -0.54 -1.36
C VAL A 100 -2.30 -1.70 -1.72
N TYR A 101 -3.54 -1.64 -1.23
CA TYR A 101 -4.61 -2.58 -1.59
C TYR A 101 -5.60 -1.93 -2.56
N PHE A 102 -6.02 -2.69 -3.55
CA PHE A 102 -6.90 -2.26 -4.63
C PHE A 102 -8.16 -3.11 -4.71
N GLU A 103 -9.32 -2.44 -4.83
CA GLU A 103 -10.56 -3.02 -5.34
C GLU A 103 -10.87 -2.33 -6.67
N VAL A 104 -10.37 -2.91 -7.76
CA VAL A 104 -10.44 -2.29 -9.09
C VAL A 104 -11.82 -2.44 -9.70
N ALA A 105 -12.38 -1.33 -10.18
CA ALA A 105 -13.63 -1.31 -10.94
C ALA A 105 -13.53 -2.13 -12.23
N LYS A 106 -14.55 -2.96 -12.52
CA LYS A 106 -14.56 -3.89 -13.66
C LYS A 106 -14.80 -3.19 -15.01
N TYR A 107 -13.78 -3.14 -15.85
CA TYR A 107 -13.84 -2.62 -17.22
C TYR A 107 -13.10 -3.56 -18.17
N LYS A 108 -13.88 -4.31 -18.98
CA LYS A 108 -13.32 -5.37 -19.86
C LYS A 108 -12.36 -4.85 -20.95
N ASN A 109 -12.60 -3.65 -21.46
CA ASN A 109 -11.89 -3.10 -22.62
C ASN A 109 -10.89 -2.01 -22.23
N LYS A 110 -10.66 -1.75 -20.94
CA LYS A 110 -9.77 -0.70 -20.46
C LYS A 110 -9.02 -1.23 -19.24
N PRO A 111 -7.82 -1.81 -19.46
CA PRO A 111 -7.02 -2.36 -18.38
C PRO A 111 -6.65 -1.32 -17.34
N PHE A 112 -6.49 -1.79 -16.10
CA PHE A 112 -5.92 -1.03 -15.00
C PHE A 112 -4.51 -1.52 -14.75
N THR A 113 -3.55 -0.62 -14.86
CA THR A 113 -2.12 -0.95 -14.73
C THR A 113 -1.54 -0.25 -13.51
N VAL A 114 -0.99 -1.04 -12.59
CA VAL A 114 -0.20 -0.54 -11.46
C VAL A 114 1.27 -0.72 -11.77
N LYS A 115 2.03 0.38 -11.78
CA LYS A 115 3.49 0.36 -11.89
C LYS A 115 4.12 0.54 -10.53
N THR A 116 5.12 -0.29 -10.24
CA THR A 116 6.13 -0.07 -9.21
C THR A 116 7.47 0.19 -9.89
N ILE A 117 8.53 0.38 -9.11
CA ILE A 117 9.87 0.60 -9.67
C ILE A 117 10.34 -0.56 -10.56
N ASP A 118 9.94 -1.81 -10.25
CA ASP A 118 10.51 -3.02 -10.86
C ASP A 118 9.49 -3.88 -11.61
N GLN A 119 8.18 -3.60 -11.51
CA GLN A 119 7.16 -4.42 -12.16
C GLN A 119 5.96 -3.61 -12.63
N ALA A 120 5.25 -4.15 -13.62
CA ALA A 120 3.94 -3.70 -14.06
C ALA A 120 2.90 -4.81 -13.79
N ILE A 121 1.76 -4.41 -13.22
CA ILE A 121 0.66 -5.28 -12.82
C ILE A 121 -0.57 -4.86 -13.60
N GLU A 122 -1.13 -5.73 -14.42
CA GLU A 122 -2.30 -5.45 -15.25
C GLU A 122 -3.51 -6.27 -14.80
N VAL A 123 -4.66 -5.60 -14.66
CA VAL A 123 -5.94 -6.20 -14.25
C VAL A 123 -7.12 -5.60 -14.99
N LEU A 124 -8.28 -6.28 -14.98
CA LEU A 124 -9.53 -5.82 -15.59
C LEU A 124 -10.65 -5.55 -14.58
N GLY A 125 -10.46 -5.93 -13.32
CA GLY A 125 -11.43 -5.80 -12.24
C GLY A 125 -11.16 -6.87 -11.18
N THR A 126 -10.36 -6.52 -10.17
CA THR A 126 -9.60 -7.47 -9.35
C THR A 126 -9.38 -6.87 -7.97
N HIS A 127 -9.37 -7.73 -6.94
CA HIS A 127 -8.97 -7.37 -5.58
C HIS A 127 -7.58 -7.92 -5.29
N PHE A 128 -6.60 -7.05 -5.02
CA PHE A 128 -5.22 -7.46 -4.81
C PHE A 128 -4.45 -6.47 -3.94
N ASN A 129 -3.39 -6.96 -3.30
CA ASN A 129 -2.47 -6.17 -2.49
C ASN A 129 -1.09 -6.12 -3.15
N VAL A 130 -0.48 -4.96 -3.15
CA VAL A 130 0.91 -4.75 -3.61
C VAL A 130 1.72 -4.25 -2.44
N ASN A 131 2.82 -4.94 -2.11
CA ASN A 131 3.82 -4.49 -1.15
C ASN A 131 5.12 -4.26 -1.91
N ALA A 132 5.49 -2.99 -2.08
CA ALA A 132 6.62 -2.51 -2.88
C ALA A 132 7.35 -1.38 -2.15
N TYR A 133 7.71 -1.60 -0.88
CA TYR A 133 8.52 -0.66 -0.12
C TYR A 133 9.95 -0.61 -0.67
N PRO A 134 10.51 0.57 -0.97
CA PRO A 134 11.84 0.70 -1.57
C PRO A 134 12.98 0.12 -0.72
N GLU A 135 12.81 0.13 0.61
CA GLU A 135 13.79 -0.42 1.55
C GLU A 135 13.72 -1.95 1.69
N GLU A 136 12.68 -2.59 1.14
CA GLU A 136 12.54 -4.04 1.14
C GLU A 136 13.18 -4.66 -0.11
N SER A 137 13.87 -5.78 0.04
CA SER A 137 14.54 -6.48 -1.07
C SER A 137 13.60 -7.25 -1.99
N THR A 138 12.29 -7.22 -1.70
CA THR A 138 11.28 -7.99 -2.42
C THR A 138 10.04 -7.16 -2.69
N VAL A 139 9.47 -7.30 -3.89
CA VAL A 139 8.12 -6.81 -4.17
C VAL A 139 7.15 -7.98 -4.16
N ARG A 140 6.04 -7.85 -3.44
CA ARG A 140 5.01 -8.90 -3.32
C ARG A 140 3.70 -8.40 -3.90
N THR A 141 3.05 -9.23 -4.71
CA THR A 141 1.69 -8.97 -5.21
C THR A 141 0.82 -10.17 -4.89
N SER A 142 -0.22 -9.96 -4.08
CA SER A 142 -1.13 -11.03 -3.62
C SER A 142 -2.50 -10.83 -4.21
N LEU A 143 -3.05 -11.88 -4.80
CA LEU A 143 -4.37 -11.85 -5.45
C LEU A 143 -5.44 -12.49 -4.57
N LEU A 144 -6.51 -11.73 -4.30
CA LEU A 144 -7.68 -12.19 -3.54
C LEU A 144 -8.84 -12.57 -4.46
N GLU A 145 -9.22 -11.71 -5.44
CA GLU A 145 -10.31 -11.97 -6.37
C GLU A 145 -9.91 -11.55 -7.80
N GLY A 146 -10.30 -12.33 -8.80
CA GLY A 146 -10.12 -12.03 -10.22
C GLY A 146 -8.87 -12.64 -10.83
N SER A 147 -8.11 -11.88 -11.60
CA SER A 147 -6.88 -12.32 -12.27
C SER A 147 -5.91 -11.15 -12.36
N VAL A 148 -4.63 -11.42 -12.13
CA VAL A 148 -3.53 -10.44 -12.20
C VAL A 148 -2.45 -10.94 -13.16
N SER A 149 -2.08 -10.12 -14.15
CA SER A 149 -0.89 -10.35 -14.98
C SER A 149 0.24 -9.46 -14.48
N ILE A 150 1.41 -10.02 -14.21
CA ILE A 150 2.59 -9.30 -13.70
C ILE A 150 3.73 -9.48 -14.67
N SER A 151 4.35 -8.36 -15.05
CA SER A 151 5.52 -8.32 -15.93
C SER A 151 6.69 -7.63 -15.23
N ALA A 152 7.86 -8.27 -15.21
CA ALA A 152 9.10 -7.73 -14.65
C ALA A 152 10.32 -8.37 -15.33
N PHE A 153 11.33 -7.58 -15.68
CA PHE A 153 12.62 -8.07 -16.23
C PHE A 153 12.47 -9.09 -17.38
N GLY A 154 11.51 -8.87 -18.29
CA GLY A 154 11.25 -9.77 -19.42
C GLY A 154 10.51 -11.08 -19.06
N GLN A 155 10.16 -11.27 -17.78
CA GLN A 155 9.34 -12.38 -17.31
C GLN A 155 7.88 -11.93 -17.18
N GLN A 156 6.94 -12.86 -17.34
CA GLN A 156 5.53 -12.63 -17.13
C GLN A 156 4.90 -13.81 -16.40
N VAL A 157 4.04 -13.51 -15.41
CA VAL A 157 3.26 -14.51 -14.68
C VAL A 157 1.81 -14.06 -14.55
N VAL A 158 0.91 -15.02 -14.46
CA VAL A 158 -0.51 -14.76 -14.19
C VAL A 158 -0.90 -15.43 -12.88
N LEU A 159 -1.42 -14.62 -11.94
CA LEU A 159 -1.90 -15.12 -10.65
C LEU A 159 -3.38 -15.52 -10.73
N LYS A 160 -3.72 -16.54 -9.95
CA LYS A 160 -5.09 -16.95 -9.58
C LYS A 160 -5.36 -16.56 -8.12
N PRO A 161 -6.63 -16.42 -7.72
CA PRO A 161 -6.99 -16.17 -6.32
C PRO A 161 -6.27 -17.13 -5.36
N GLY A 162 -5.78 -16.61 -4.24
CA GLY A 162 -4.98 -17.38 -3.28
C GLY A 162 -3.50 -17.56 -3.69
N GLN A 163 -3.02 -16.81 -4.71
CA GLN A 163 -1.61 -16.81 -5.09
C GLN A 163 -0.95 -15.46 -4.84
N GLN A 164 0.35 -15.51 -4.61
CA GLN A 164 1.23 -14.34 -4.46
C GLN A 164 2.41 -14.49 -5.41
N SER A 165 2.78 -13.41 -6.10
CA SER A 165 4.09 -13.30 -6.72
C SER A 165 5.07 -12.64 -5.76
N ILE A 166 6.31 -13.10 -5.81
CA ILE A 166 7.46 -12.48 -5.15
C ILE A 166 8.49 -12.19 -6.23
N LEU A 167 8.77 -10.90 -6.40
CA LEU A 167 9.88 -10.42 -7.21
C LEU A 167 11.07 -10.17 -6.28
N SER A 168 12.15 -10.88 -6.51
CA SER A 168 13.41 -10.74 -5.76
C SER A 168 14.59 -10.95 -6.69
N GLN A 169 15.59 -10.06 -6.65
CA GLN A 169 16.80 -10.14 -7.47
C GLN A 169 16.49 -10.34 -8.98
N GLY A 170 15.47 -9.67 -9.49
CA GLY A 170 15.04 -9.76 -10.90
C GLY A 170 14.32 -11.06 -11.28
N GLN A 171 13.96 -11.91 -10.33
CA GLN A 171 13.23 -13.15 -10.57
C GLN A 171 11.82 -13.12 -9.98
N LEU A 172 10.83 -13.51 -10.80
CA LEU A 172 9.45 -13.70 -10.40
C LEU A 172 9.21 -15.14 -9.97
N LYS A 173 8.70 -15.32 -8.73
CA LYS A 173 8.25 -16.63 -8.22
C LYS A 173 6.77 -16.52 -7.82
N VAL A 174 6.01 -17.59 -8.05
CA VAL A 174 4.60 -17.67 -7.64
C VAL A 174 4.46 -18.71 -6.54
N LEU A 175 3.82 -18.30 -5.44
CA LEU A 175 3.54 -19.14 -4.27
C LEU A 175 2.04 -19.13 -3.98
N LYS A 176 1.56 -20.14 -3.26
CA LYS A 176 0.24 -20.09 -2.63
C LYS A 176 0.35 -19.27 -1.35
N ILE A 177 -0.61 -18.37 -1.12
CA ILE A 177 -0.79 -17.71 0.17
C ILE A 177 -1.63 -18.62 1.09
N GLY A 178 -1.46 -18.44 2.40
CA GLY A 178 -2.27 -19.11 3.41
C GLY A 178 -3.72 -18.56 3.43
N LEU A 179 -4.06 -17.85 4.49
CA LEU A 179 -5.36 -17.18 4.58
C LEU A 179 -5.32 -15.84 3.85
N GLU A 180 -6.36 -15.54 3.07
CA GLU A 180 -6.48 -14.25 2.36
C GLU A 180 -6.51 -13.06 3.34
N ASP A 181 -7.13 -13.24 4.51
CA ASP A 181 -7.19 -12.25 5.59
C ASP A 181 -5.80 -11.84 6.10
N ASP A 182 -4.81 -12.71 6.02
CA ASP A 182 -3.44 -12.40 6.43
C ASP A 182 -2.82 -11.30 5.58
N VAL A 183 -3.13 -11.29 4.28
CA VAL A 183 -2.60 -10.32 3.30
C VAL A 183 -3.13 -8.92 3.55
N ILE A 184 -4.39 -8.81 3.97
CA ILE A 184 -5.09 -7.55 4.21
C ILE A 184 -5.26 -7.23 5.69
N ALA A 185 -4.57 -7.96 6.58
CA ALA A 185 -4.65 -7.75 8.02
C ALA A 185 -4.36 -6.28 8.40
N TRP A 186 -3.39 -5.66 7.71
CA TRP A 186 -3.06 -4.26 7.92
C TRP A 186 -4.24 -3.30 7.64
N LYS A 187 -5.02 -3.55 6.58
CA LYS A 187 -6.22 -2.79 6.24
C LYS A 187 -7.30 -2.96 7.32
N ASN A 188 -7.36 -4.14 7.93
CA ASN A 188 -8.30 -4.50 8.99
C ASN A 188 -7.82 -4.10 10.39
N GLY A 189 -6.69 -3.37 10.50
CA GLY A 189 -6.18 -2.86 11.79
C GLY A 189 -5.31 -3.84 12.58
N TYR A 190 -4.73 -4.85 11.93
CA TYR A 190 -3.90 -5.85 12.57
C TYR A 190 -2.50 -5.93 11.94
N PHE A 191 -1.50 -6.24 12.76
CA PHE A 191 -0.29 -6.90 12.32
C PHE A 191 -0.57 -8.38 12.28
N ASN A 192 -0.23 -9.03 11.18
CA ASN A 192 -0.19 -10.47 11.07
C ASN A 192 1.23 -10.91 10.70
N PHE A 193 1.77 -11.84 11.47
CA PHE A 193 3.10 -12.41 11.29
C PHE A 193 2.92 -13.88 10.95
N SER A 194 3.31 -14.29 9.76
CA SER A 194 3.14 -15.64 9.23
C SER A 194 4.52 -16.27 8.93
N GLY A 195 5.37 -16.42 9.94
CA GLY A 195 6.72 -16.95 9.80
C GLY A 195 7.75 -15.91 9.36
N GLU A 196 7.46 -14.62 9.56
CA GLU A 196 8.38 -13.53 9.21
C GLU A 196 9.51 -13.41 10.24
N ASN A 197 10.69 -13.01 9.77
CA ASN A 197 11.82 -12.71 10.64
C ASN A 197 11.66 -11.39 11.37
N ILE A 198 12.46 -11.20 12.43
CA ILE A 198 12.36 -10.00 13.27
C ILE A 198 12.60 -8.70 12.50
N THR A 199 13.50 -8.70 11.52
CA THR A 199 13.79 -7.50 10.70
C THR A 199 12.56 -7.06 9.91
N THR A 200 11.87 -8.01 9.26
CA THR A 200 10.62 -7.73 8.52
C THR A 200 9.53 -7.20 9.45
N ILE A 201 9.38 -7.79 10.63
CA ILE A 201 8.41 -7.35 11.64
C ILE A 201 8.73 -5.93 12.13
N MET A 202 10.01 -5.66 12.45
CA MET A 202 10.41 -4.35 12.94
C MET A 202 10.28 -3.25 11.89
N ASN A 203 10.42 -3.57 10.59
CA ASN A 203 10.11 -2.65 9.51
C ASN A 203 8.62 -2.25 9.50
N LYS A 204 7.71 -3.22 9.67
CA LYS A 204 6.26 -2.95 9.81
C LYS A 204 5.97 -2.07 11.03
N ILE A 205 6.59 -2.35 12.18
CA ILE A 205 6.47 -1.60 13.42
C ILE A 205 7.02 -0.17 13.24
N SER A 206 8.20 -0.03 12.63
CA SER A 206 8.82 1.27 12.34
C SER A 206 7.91 2.16 11.51
N ARG A 207 7.31 1.63 10.45
CA ARG A 207 6.39 2.38 9.59
C ARG A 207 5.11 2.80 10.31
N TRP A 208 4.53 1.90 11.13
CA TRP A 208 3.26 2.17 11.78
C TRP A 208 3.36 3.07 13.01
N TYR A 209 4.39 2.89 13.84
CA TYR A 209 4.57 3.69 15.05
C TYR A 209 5.50 4.90 14.87
N ASP A 210 6.03 5.09 13.66
CA ASP A 210 7.00 6.15 13.34
C ASP A 210 8.21 6.15 14.30
N VAL A 211 8.83 4.98 14.45
CA VAL A 211 10.00 4.75 15.28
C VAL A 211 11.21 4.33 14.46
N GLU A 212 12.40 4.59 14.99
CA GLU A 212 13.68 4.14 14.44
C GLU A 212 14.07 2.81 15.07
N ILE A 213 14.69 1.91 14.29
CA ILE A 213 15.10 0.59 14.75
C ILE A 213 16.61 0.46 14.66
N ASP A 214 17.23 0.15 15.80
CA ASP A 214 18.65 -0.22 15.89
C ASP A 214 18.76 -1.71 16.25
N TYR A 215 19.68 -2.41 15.61
CA TYR A 215 19.92 -3.82 15.87
C TYR A 215 21.26 -4.02 16.56
N HIS A 216 21.26 -4.73 17.70
CA HIS A 216 22.47 -5.32 18.22
C HIS A 216 22.88 -6.50 17.32
N LYS A 217 24.19 -6.73 17.16
CA LYS A 217 24.71 -7.82 16.31
C LYS A 217 24.29 -9.19 16.84
N ASP A 218 24.16 -10.14 15.90
CA ASP A 218 24.00 -11.58 16.18
C ASP A 218 22.58 -12.06 16.55
N PHE A 219 21.58 -11.75 15.67
CA PHE A 219 20.26 -12.36 15.76
C PHE A 219 20.24 -13.75 15.12
N VAL A 220 19.59 -14.69 15.81
CA VAL A 220 19.12 -15.93 15.19
C VAL A 220 17.89 -15.59 14.33
N ASP A 221 18.00 -15.81 13.03
CA ASP A 221 16.88 -15.60 12.11
C ASP A 221 15.85 -16.72 12.30
N GLN A 222 14.75 -16.42 12.98
CA GLN A 222 13.62 -17.33 13.17
C GLN A 222 12.33 -16.66 12.76
N GLY A 223 11.37 -17.48 12.35
CA GLY A 223 10.05 -17.01 11.98
C GLY A 223 9.15 -16.80 13.19
N TYR A 224 8.45 -15.68 13.23
CA TYR A 224 7.42 -15.36 14.22
C TYR A 224 6.04 -15.55 13.64
N VAL A 225 5.11 -16.09 14.46
CA VAL A 225 3.71 -16.29 14.07
C VAL A 225 2.81 -15.66 15.12
N GLY A 226 1.84 -14.88 14.69
CA GLY A 226 0.86 -14.27 15.58
C GLY A 226 0.14 -13.09 14.94
N THR A 227 -0.97 -12.70 15.56
CA THR A 227 -1.78 -11.56 15.15
C THR A 227 -1.99 -10.62 16.33
N ILE A 228 -1.77 -9.32 16.11
CA ILE A 228 -1.93 -8.29 17.14
C ILE A 228 -2.54 -7.03 16.53
N SER A 229 -3.44 -6.36 17.29
CA SER A 229 -4.01 -5.08 16.88
C SER A 229 -2.92 -4.01 16.72
N ARG A 230 -2.96 -3.27 15.62
CA ARG A 230 -2.06 -2.14 15.34
C ARG A 230 -2.35 -0.92 16.25
N PHE A 231 -3.54 -0.87 16.85
CA PHE A 231 -3.97 0.21 17.73
C PHE A 231 -3.50 0.03 19.18
N GLU A 232 -2.83 -1.09 19.49
CA GLU A 232 -2.15 -1.26 20.76
C GLU A 232 -0.91 -0.37 20.86
N ASN A 233 -0.48 -0.05 22.08
CA ASN A 233 0.79 0.66 22.29
C ASN A 233 1.97 -0.20 21.80
N VAL A 234 2.98 0.43 21.21
CA VAL A 234 4.17 -0.25 20.68
C VAL A 234 4.83 -1.15 21.74
N SER A 235 4.91 -0.70 23.00
CA SER A 235 5.46 -1.49 24.11
C SER A 235 4.72 -2.81 24.34
N LYS A 236 3.40 -2.85 24.11
CA LYS A 236 2.63 -4.09 24.23
C LYS A 236 2.92 -5.04 23.07
N VAL A 237 3.06 -4.51 21.87
CA VAL A 237 3.43 -5.30 20.68
C VAL A 237 4.82 -5.92 20.86
N LEU A 238 5.79 -5.12 21.32
CA LEU A 238 7.16 -5.61 21.58
C LEU A 238 7.18 -6.67 22.67
N ARG A 239 6.45 -6.45 23.77
CA ARG A 239 6.37 -7.43 24.85
C ARG A 239 5.81 -8.79 24.39
N MET A 240 4.86 -8.80 23.46
CA MET A 240 4.34 -10.06 22.90
C MET A 240 5.40 -10.80 22.09
N LEU A 241 6.25 -10.07 21.35
CA LEU A 241 7.38 -10.67 20.65
C LEU A 241 8.43 -11.21 21.64
N GLU A 242 8.70 -10.51 22.75
CA GLU A 242 9.61 -10.97 23.81
C GLU A 242 9.18 -12.28 24.48
N LEU A 243 7.86 -12.55 24.52
CA LEU A 243 7.35 -13.81 25.10
C LEU A 243 7.84 -15.07 24.35
N THR A 244 8.37 -14.93 23.15
CA THR A 244 9.01 -16.03 22.41
C THR A 244 10.36 -16.42 23.03
N GLY A 245 10.95 -15.56 23.87
CA GLY A 245 12.23 -15.79 24.55
C GLY A 245 13.46 -15.69 23.65
N THR A 246 13.35 -15.08 22.47
CA THR A 246 14.38 -15.04 21.44
C THR A 246 14.80 -13.65 21.04
N VAL A 247 14.11 -12.64 21.58
CA VAL A 247 14.36 -11.23 21.31
C VAL A 247 13.99 -10.40 22.52
N HIS A 248 14.74 -9.33 22.77
CA HIS A 248 14.48 -8.32 23.78
C HIS A 248 14.51 -6.93 23.17
N PHE A 249 13.79 -5.98 23.77
CA PHE A 249 13.69 -4.62 23.26
C PHE A 249 13.97 -3.59 24.35
N GLU A 250 14.73 -2.55 23.98
CA GLU A 250 14.89 -1.33 24.80
C GLU A 250 14.31 -0.14 24.04
N ILE A 251 13.41 0.62 24.67
CA ILE A 251 12.80 1.80 24.06
C ILE A 251 13.48 3.05 24.61
N LYS A 252 14.07 3.88 23.71
CA LYS A 252 14.70 5.16 24.02
C LYS A 252 14.06 6.28 23.19
N GLY A 253 13.00 6.89 23.71
CA GLY A 253 12.23 7.89 22.98
C GLY A 253 11.57 7.30 21.75
N ARG A 254 11.94 7.74 20.55
CA ARG A 254 11.44 7.20 19.25
C ARG A 254 12.32 6.09 18.68
N ARG A 255 13.30 5.61 19.43
CA ARG A 255 14.23 4.56 19.01
C ARG A 255 13.96 3.27 19.77
N ILE A 256 13.94 2.15 19.07
CA ILE A 256 13.82 0.80 19.61
C ILE A 256 15.12 0.06 19.30
N ILE A 257 15.78 -0.46 20.33
CA ILE A 257 16.97 -1.29 20.20
C ILE A 257 16.52 -2.74 20.31
N VAL A 258 16.84 -3.52 19.29
CA VAL A 258 16.52 -4.95 19.20
C VAL A 258 17.74 -5.74 19.63
N MET A 259 17.60 -6.62 20.61
CA MET A 259 18.65 -7.43 21.22
C MET A 259 18.28 -8.91 21.18
N PRO A 260 19.26 -9.84 21.10
CA PRO A 260 19.03 -11.29 21.21
C PRO A 260 18.55 -11.70 22.62
#